data_5df9cda6dcadcd86346fd81f0069d484
#
_entry.id   5df9cda6dcadcd86346fd81f0069d484
#
_cell.length_a   1.000
_cell.length_b   1.000
_cell.length_c   1.000
_cell.angle_alpha   90.00
_cell.angle_beta   90.00
_cell.angle_gamma   90.00
#
_symmetry.space_group_name_H-M   'P 1'
#
loop_
_entity.id
_entity.type
_entity.pdbx_description
1 polymer ?
#
loop_
_entity_poly.entity_id
_entity_poly.type
_entity_poly.pdbx_seq_one_letter_code
_entity_poly.pdbx_strand_id
1 'polypeptide(L)'
;MNDSEFQFLQPAWIILGLILVLLGLWMFRMADRRRSTDLDKLAHPRFQQRLIAGWSPALRWIRRGLWLAAILFLAVAAARPQLGYEWREVKRRGIDILFAVDTSRSMLAEDLTPNRLERARLGILDFLNQLEGDRVGLVPFAGSAFALCPLTLDYGAFRESLNSINTNLIPRQGTDLASAIREGDRLFDEEGNNQRFLV
;
A
#
# COMPACT_ATOMS: atom_id res chain seq x y z
N MET A 1 -8.73 9.73 17.56
CA MET A 1 -10.10 9.78 17.02
C MET A 1 -9.90 9.90 15.52
N ASN A 2 -10.09 8.78 14.80
CA ASN A 2 -9.86 8.72 13.36
C ASN A 2 -11.17 9.12 12.68
N ASP A 3 -11.18 10.32 12.14
CA ASP A 3 -12.23 10.74 11.23
C ASP A 3 -12.04 9.97 9.92
N SER A 4 -12.78 8.87 9.77
CA SER A 4 -12.94 8.18 8.50
C SER A 4 -13.69 9.14 7.57
N GLU A 5 -12.95 9.97 6.85
CA GLU A 5 -13.52 10.90 5.88
C GLU A 5 -14.23 10.10 4.79
N PHE A 6 -15.55 10.33 4.72
CA PHE A 6 -16.41 9.76 3.70
C PHE A 6 -16.10 10.48 2.38
N GLN A 7 -15.46 9.78 1.45
CA GLN A 7 -15.06 10.36 0.17
C GLN A 7 -15.84 9.73 -0.99
N PHE A 8 -16.27 10.58 -1.92
CA PHE A 8 -16.84 10.11 -3.17
C PHE A 8 -15.75 10.10 -4.24
N LEU A 9 -15.54 8.96 -4.88
CA LEU A 9 -14.51 8.82 -5.92
C LEU A 9 -14.83 9.70 -7.14
N GLN A 10 -16.12 9.89 -7.45
CA GLN A 10 -16.59 10.66 -8.60
C GLN A 10 -17.82 11.51 -8.25
N PRO A 11 -17.65 12.66 -7.59
CA PRO A 11 -18.77 13.51 -7.15
C PRO A 11 -19.58 14.10 -8.32
N ALA A 12 -19.02 14.11 -9.53
CA ALA A 12 -19.71 14.57 -10.75
C ALA A 12 -21.02 13.81 -11.03
N TRP A 13 -21.11 12.54 -10.64
CA TRP A 13 -22.33 11.75 -10.82
C TRP A 13 -23.50 12.21 -9.94
N ILE A 14 -23.21 12.77 -8.77
CA ILE A 14 -24.24 13.34 -7.89
C ILE A 14 -24.85 14.58 -8.56
N ILE A 15 -24.01 15.44 -9.13
CA ILE A 15 -24.45 16.65 -9.85
C ILE A 15 -25.30 16.25 -11.05
N LEU A 16 -24.84 15.27 -11.83
CA LEU A 16 -25.59 14.75 -12.98
C LEU A 16 -26.95 14.17 -12.55
N GLY A 17 -26.99 13.40 -11.45
CA GLY A 17 -28.21 12.85 -10.91
C GLY A 17 -29.21 13.94 -10.48
N LEU A 18 -28.72 15.01 -9.84
CA LEU A 18 -29.56 16.14 -9.46
C LEU A 18 -30.17 16.84 -10.69
N ILE A 19 -29.38 17.04 -11.74
CA ILE A 19 -29.85 17.62 -13.01
C ILE A 19 -30.94 16.73 -13.63
N LEU A 20 -30.75 15.41 -13.64
CA LEU A 20 -31.73 14.47 -14.19
C LEU A 20 -33.04 14.45 -13.38
N VAL A 21 -32.95 14.55 -12.04
CA VAL A 21 -34.13 14.68 -11.17
C VAL A 21 -34.91 15.98 -11.47
N LEU A 22 -34.21 17.11 -11.59
CA LEU A 22 -34.84 18.39 -11.94
C LEU A 22 -35.49 18.37 -13.33
N LEU A 23 -34.80 17.76 -14.28
CA LEU A 23 -35.33 17.57 -15.65
C LEU A 23 -36.59 16.69 -15.64
N GLY A 24 -36.57 15.59 -14.86
CA GLY A 24 -37.71 14.71 -14.68
C GLY A 24 -38.91 15.42 -14.05
N LEU A 25 -38.69 16.22 -13.01
CA LEU A 25 -39.73 17.05 -12.39
C LEU A 25 -40.33 18.07 -13.39
N TRP A 26 -39.48 18.71 -14.18
CA TRP A 26 -39.91 19.65 -15.20
C TRP A 26 -40.73 18.92 -16.29
N MET A 27 -40.28 17.78 -16.78
CA MET A 27 -41.03 16.96 -17.74
C MET A 27 -42.39 16.52 -17.20
N PHE A 28 -42.47 16.06 -15.93
CA PHE A 28 -43.72 15.66 -15.33
C PHE A 28 -44.69 16.83 -15.21
N ARG A 29 -44.19 18.02 -14.84
CA ARG A 29 -45.03 19.25 -14.80
C ARG A 29 -45.51 19.65 -16.20
N MET A 30 -44.67 19.54 -17.21
CA MET A 30 -45.02 19.86 -18.59
C MET A 30 -46.07 18.87 -19.14
N ALA A 31 -45.89 17.56 -18.87
CA ALA A 31 -46.83 16.51 -19.22
C ALA A 31 -48.21 16.72 -18.56
N ASP A 32 -48.23 17.15 -17.28
CA ASP A 32 -49.51 17.46 -16.60
C ASP A 32 -50.20 18.67 -17.19
N ARG A 33 -49.45 19.72 -17.56
CA ARG A 33 -50.01 20.93 -18.22
C ARG A 33 -50.58 20.58 -19.61
N ARG A 34 -49.87 19.79 -20.41
CA ARG A 34 -50.38 19.36 -21.72
C ARG A 34 -51.65 18.54 -21.59
N ARG A 35 -51.66 17.61 -20.63
CA ARG A 35 -52.82 16.77 -20.39
C ARG A 35 -54.08 17.56 -19.97
N SER A 36 -53.94 18.58 -19.14
CA SER A 36 -55.08 19.42 -18.77
C SER A 36 -55.63 20.18 -19.96
N THR A 37 -54.74 20.75 -20.82
CA THR A 37 -55.19 21.46 -22.03
C THR A 37 -55.83 20.55 -23.10
N ASP A 38 -55.36 19.31 -23.21
CA ASP A 38 -55.91 18.34 -24.14
C ASP A 38 -57.27 17.77 -23.68
N LEU A 39 -57.44 17.55 -22.36
CA LEU A 39 -58.71 17.16 -21.78
C LEU A 39 -59.79 18.24 -21.93
N ASP A 40 -59.45 19.51 -21.82
CA ASP A 40 -60.32 20.66 -21.98
C ASP A 40 -60.82 20.80 -23.43
N LYS A 41 -60.02 20.32 -24.41
CA LYS A 41 -60.39 20.36 -25.85
C LYS A 41 -61.24 19.19 -26.30
N LEU A 42 -61.16 18.02 -25.64
CA LEU A 42 -61.72 16.77 -26.15
C LEU A 42 -63.03 16.32 -25.52
N ALA A 43 -63.41 16.81 -24.33
CA ALA A 43 -64.59 16.29 -23.64
C ALA A 43 -65.35 17.34 -22.87
N HIS A 44 -66.71 17.33 -23.01
CA HIS A 44 -67.63 18.11 -22.21
C HIS A 44 -67.49 17.67 -20.72
N PRO A 45 -67.57 18.60 -19.73
CA PRO A 45 -67.25 18.32 -18.31
C PRO A 45 -67.95 17.10 -17.70
N ARG A 46 -69.16 16.76 -18.18
CA ARG A 46 -69.93 15.62 -17.71
C ARG A 46 -69.37 14.23 -18.10
N PHE A 47 -68.60 14.14 -19.19
CA PHE A 47 -67.95 12.89 -19.66
C PHE A 47 -66.58 12.68 -19.03
N GLN A 48 -65.90 13.75 -18.62
CA GLN A 48 -64.57 13.65 -18.00
C GLN A 48 -64.60 12.83 -16.71
N GLN A 49 -65.64 12.95 -15.88
CA GLN A 49 -65.75 12.20 -14.62
C GLN A 49 -65.88 10.67 -14.82
N ARG A 50 -66.51 10.23 -15.89
CA ARG A 50 -66.63 8.79 -16.17
C ARG A 50 -65.39 8.17 -16.81
N LEU A 51 -64.65 8.93 -17.59
CA LEU A 51 -63.38 8.51 -18.24
C LEU A 51 -62.21 8.46 -17.23
N ILE A 52 -62.28 9.26 -16.16
CA ILE A 52 -61.20 9.35 -15.16
C ILE A 52 -61.46 8.41 -13.94
N ALA A 53 -62.66 7.82 -13.82
CA ALA A 53 -63.11 7.04 -12.66
C ALA A 53 -62.25 5.78 -12.33
N GLY A 54 -61.30 5.37 -13.20
CA GLY A 54 -60.39 4.25 -12.98
C GLY A 54 -58.95 4.64 -12.64
N TRP A 55 -58.62 5.95 -12.57
CA TRP A 55 -57.22 6.39 -12.43
C TRP A 55 -57.00 7.18 -11.16
N SER A 56 -56.42 6.50 -10.14
CA SER A 56 -56.07 7.13 -8.87
C SER A 56 -54.91 8.09 -9.08
N PRO A 57 -55.10 9.40 -8.77
CA PRO A 57 -54.01 10.37 -8.85
C PRO A 57 -52.85 10.00 -7.90
N ALA A 58 -53.14 9.36 -6.79
CA ALA A 58 -52.15 8.91 -5.82
C ALA A 58 -51.15 7.89 -6.43
N LEU A 59 -51.64 6.91 -7.21
CA LEU A 59 -50.74 5.94 -7.86
C LEU A 59 -49.77 6.58 -8.83
N ARG A 60 -50.15 7.66 -9.52
CA ARG A 60 -49.27 8.41 -10.42
C ARG A 60 -48.15 9.13 -9.68
N TRP A 61 -48.51 9.75 -8.55
CA TRP A 61 -47.50 10.42 -7.72
C TRP A 61 -46.51 9.43 -7.11
N ILE A 62 -46.98 8.29 -6.62
CA ILE A 62 -46.15 7.20 -6.10
C ILE A 62 -45.20 6.70 -7.19
N ARG A 63 -45.70 6.39 -8.40
CA ARG A 63 -44.87 5.90 -9.50
C ARG A 63 -43.83 6.91 -9.94
N ARG A 64 -44.19 8.20 -10.02
CA ARG A 64 -43.25 9.29 -10.34
C ARG A 64 -42.18 9.45 -9.25
N GLY A 65 -42.58 9.38 -7.98
CA GLY A 65 -41.67 9.43 -6.85
C GLY A 65 -40.68 8.28 -6.87
N LEU A 66 -41.14 7.05 -7.17
CA LEU A 66 -40.28 5.88 -7.32
C LEU A 66 -39.26 6.03 -8.46
N TRP A 67 -39.66 6.59 -9.61
CA TRP A 67 -38.73 6.85 -10.72
C TRP A 67 -37.65 7.88 -10.35
N LEU A 68 -38.03 8.96 -9.70
CA LEU A 68 -37.09 9.99 -9.24
C LEU A 68 -36.14 9.45 -8.16
N ALA A 69 -36.68 8.65 -7.22
CA ALA A 69 -35.86 7.98 -6.21
C ALA A 69 -34.88 6.99 -6.84
N ALA A 70 -35.30 6.20 -7.83
CA ALA A 70 -34.42 5.27 -8.54
C ALA A 70 -33.26 6.00 -9.23
N ILE A 71 -33.52 7.13 -9.90
CA ILE A 71 -32.48 7.97 -10.54
C ILE A 71 -31.50 8.49 -9.49
N LEU A 72 -32.01 8.96 -8.34
CA LEU A 72 -31.17 9.46 -7.27
C LEU A 72 -30.27 8.36 -6.68
N PHE A 73 -30.83 7.21 -6.38
CA PHE A 73 -30.07 6.08 -5.86
C PHE A 73 -29.03 5.57 -6.86
N LEU A 74 -29.36 5.56 -8.15
CA LEU A 74 -28.43 5.21 -9.21
C LEU A 74 -27.26 6.19 -9.28
N ALA A 75 -27.53 7.49 -9.14
CA ALA A 75 -26.50 8.54 -9.13
C ALA A 75 -25.57 8.40 -7.91
N VAL A 76 -26.12 8.12 -6.73
CA VAL A 76 -25.34 7.87 -5.51
C VAL A 76 -24.48 6.61 -5.66
N ALA A 77 -25.05 5.53 -6.21
CA ALA A 77 -24.30 4.31 -6.47
C ALA A 77 -23.16 4.54 -7.49
N ALA A 78 -23.40 5.31 -8.55
CA ALA A 78 -22.40 5.67 -9.54
C ALA A 78 -21.29 6.58 -8.99
N ALA A 79 -21.59 7.39 -7.96
CA ALA A 79 -20.62 8.23 -7.28
C ALA A 79 -19.59 7.42 -6.47
N ARG A 80 -19.79 6.10 -6.31
CA ARG A 80 -18.90 5.17 -5.60
C ARG A 80 -18.49 5.71 -4.23
N PRO A 81 -19.40 5.75 -3.25
CA PRO A 81 -19.05 6.13 -1.89
C PRO A 81 -18.01 5.13 -1.36
N GLN A 82 -16.85 5.64 -0.95
CA GLN A 82 -15.79 4.85 -0.33
C GLN A 82 -15.62 5.29 1.11
N LEU A 83 -15.62 4.33 2.01
CA LEU A 83 -15.07 4.50 3.34
C LEU A 83 -13.56 4.43 3.15
N GLY A 84 -12.87 5.54 3.33
CA GLY A 84 -11.46 5.68 2.99
C GLY A 84 -10.60 4.60 3.63
N TYR A 85 -10.04 3.72 2.82
CA TYR A 85 -8.82 3.00 3.16
C TYR A 85 -7.67 3.96 2.83
N GLU A 86 -7.14 4.61 3.83
CA GLU A 86 -5.85 5.27 3.71
C GLU A 86 -4.80 4.16 3.55
N TRP A 87 -4.27 4.01 2.35
CA TRP A 87 -3.05 3.24 2.15
C TRP A 87 -1.95 3.98 2.88
N ARG A 88 -1.80 3.70 4.17
CA ARG A 88 -0.63 4.10 4.91
C ARG A 88 0.50 3.24 4.37
N GLU A 89 1.34 3.82 3.51
CA GLU A 89 2.66 3.25 3.28
C GLU A 89 3.32 3.12 4.65
N VAL A 90 3.25 1.93 5.22
CA VAL A 90 4.11 1.58 6.33
C VAL A 90 5.50 1.49 5.72
N LYS A 91 6.20 2.63 5.64
CA LYS A 91 7.64 2.65 5.42
C LYS A 91 8.23 1.89 6.60
N ARG A 92 8.33 0.58 6.47
CA ARG A 92 9.20 -0.21 7.35
C ARG A 92 10.58 0.36 7.10
N ARG A 93 11.07 1.15 8.02
CA ARG A 93 12.46 1.56 8.03
C ARG A 93 13.23 0.31 8.42
N GLY A 94 13.72 -0.43 7.42
CA GLY A 94 14.68 -1.48 7.66
C GLY A 94 15.94 -0.88 8.30
N ILE A 95 16.66 -1.68 9.04
CA ILE A 95 17.98 -1.33 9.55
C ILE A 95 19.04 -1.83 8.57
N ASP A 96 20.18 -1.17 8.59
CA ASP A 96 21.35 -1.56 7.81
C ASP A 96 22.36 -2.21 8.75
N ILE A 97 22.64 -3.50 8.53
CA ILE A 97 23.53 -4.29 9.37
C ILE A 97 24.74 -4.74 8.57
N LEU A 98 25.93 -4.27 8.97
CA LEU A 98 27.18 -4.73 8.41
C LEU A 98 27.86 -5.68 9.39
N PHE A 99 28.10 -6.91 8.95
CA PHE A 99 28.86 -7.90 9.70
C PHE A 99 30.34 -7.76 9.37
N ALA A 100 31.16 -7.36 10.38
CA ALA A 100 32.60 -7.37 10.29
C ALA A 100 33.12 -8.66 10.88
N VAL A 101 33.63 -9.55 10.04
CA VAL A 101 34.06 -10.89 10.44
C VAL A 101 35.58 -11.00 10.44
N ASP A 102 36.19 -11.29 11.59
CA ASP A 102 37.61 -11.57 11.67
C ASP A 102 37.93 -12.90 10.96
N THR A 103 38.82 -12.83 9.99
CA THR A 103 39.30 -13.97 9.21
C THR A 103 40.77 -14.28 9.49
N SER A 104 41.33 -13.74 10.58
CA SER A 104 42.70 -14.03 10.99
C SER A 104 42.85 -15.51 11.40
N ARG A 105 44.09 -16.00 11.39
CA ARG A 105 44.38 -17.41 11.76
C ARG A 105 43.96 -17.77 13.18
N SER A 106 43.89 -16.82 14.08
CA SER A 106 43.39 -17.05 15.45
C SER A 106 41.93 -17.53 15.50
N MET A 107 41.15 -17.28 14.44
CA MET A 107 39.78 -17.76 14.31
C MET A 107 39.66 -19.27 14.03
N LEU A 108 40.76 -19.94 13.79
CA LEU A 108 40.82 -21.42 13.71
C LEU A 108 40.92 -22.08 15.09
N ALA A 109 41.03 -21.32 16.17
CA ALA A 109 41.05 -21.87 17.53
C ALA A 109 39.76 -22.66 17.82
N GLU A 110 39.93 -23.85 18.41
CA GLU A 110 38.85 -24.81 18.71
C GLU A 110 38.36 -24.72 20.14
N ASP A 111 38.56 -23.60 20.80
CA ASP A 111 37.96 -23.29 22.11
C ASP A 111 36.45 -23.15 22.04
N LEU A 112 35.89 -22.87 20.86
CA LEU A 112 34.50 -22.94 20.52
C LEU A 112 34.31 -23.99 19.41
N THR A 113 33.40 -24.92 19.63
CA THR A 113 33.15 -26.00 18.65
C THR A 113 32.32 -25.50 17.46
N PRO A 114 32.69 -25.77 16.18
CA PRO A 114 33.90 -26.49 15.73
C PRO A 114 35.20 -25.65 15.76
N ASN A 115 35.12 -24.33 15.52
CA ASN A 115 36.12 -23.29 15.73
C ASN A 115 35.44 -21.94 15.79
N ARG A 116 36.18 -20.89 16.13
CA ARG A 116 35.62 -19.52 16.28
C ARG A 116 34.97 -19.00 15.01
N LEU A 117 35.59 -19.21 13.83
CA LEU A 117 35.07 -18.74 12.55
C LEU A 117 33.74 -19.40 12.20
N GLU A 118 33.68 -20.72 12.32
CA GLU A 118 32.46 -21.49 12.08
C GLU A 118 31.35 -21.12 13.08
N ARG A 119 31.72 -20.87 14.34
CA ARG A 119 30.77 -20.44 15.35
C ARG A 119 30.18 -19.06 15.04
N ALA A 120 31.04 -18.12 14.59
CA ALA A 120 30.57 -16.80 14.16
C ALA A 120 29.65 -16.91 12.92
N ARG A 121 30.02 -17.76 11.93
CA ARG A 121 29.21 -18.03 10.73
C ARG A 121 27.83 -18.55 11.11
N LEU A 122 27.75 -19.56 11.98
CA LEU A 122 26.47 -20.12 12.43
C LEU A 122 25.63 -19.07 13.16
N GLY A 123 26.24 -18.26 14.04
CA GLY A 123 25.53 -17.20 14.73
C GLY A 123 24.94 -16.15 13.79
N ILE A 124 25.68 -15.78 12.72
CA ILE A 124 25.19 -14.83 11.71
C ILE A 124 24.05 -15.47 10.92
N LEU A 125 24.13 -16.76 10.56
CA LEU A 125 23.05 -17.46 9.86
C LEU A 125 21.77 -17.54 10.69
N ASP A 126 21.89 -17.81 12.00
CA ASP A 126 20.75 -17.85 12.91
C ASP A 126 20.11 -16.46 13.05
N PHE A 127 20.93 -15.42 13.13
CA PHE A 127 20.46 -14.04 13.16
C PHE A 127 19.74 -13.64 11.87
N LEU A 128 20.30 -14.03 10.71
CA LEU A 128 19.72 -13.73 9.41
C LEU A 128 18.30 -14.29 9.23
N ASN A 129 18.00 -15.43 9.88
CA ASN A 129 16.66 -16.03 9.82
C ASN A 129 15.59 -15.23 10.61
N GLN A 130 16.01 -14.26 11.43
CA GLN A 130 15.11 -13.41 12.24
C GLN A 130 14.86 -12.05 11.58
N LEU A 131 15.57 -11.73 10.50
CA LEU A 131 15.47 -10.45 9.82
C LEU A 131 14.30 -10.44 8.83
N GLU A 132 13.57 -9.33 8.79
CA GLU A 132 12.47 -9.10 7.84
C GLU A 132 12.58 -7.71 7.20
N GLY A 133 13.21 -7.65 6.01
CA GLY A 133 13.30 -6.42 5.23
C GLY A 133 14.44 -5.48 5.64
N ASP A 134 15.43 -6.00 6.37
CA ASP A 134 16.65 -5.30 6.75
C ASP A 134 17.76 -5.56 5.71
N ARG A 135 18.64 -4.57 5.45
CA ARG A 135 19.78 -4.77 4.58
C ARG A 135 20.95 -5.35 5.36
N VAL A 136 21.59 -6.33 4.78
CA VAL A 136 22.78 -6.96 5.37
C VAL A 136 23.97 -6.84 4.44
N GLY A 137 25.14 -6.64 5.01
CA GLY A 137 26.41 -6.61 4.27
C GLY A 137 27.54 -7.29 5.04
N LEU A 138 28.62 -7.59 4.38
CA LEU A 138 29.70 -8.44 4.91
C LEU A 138 31.08 -7.85 4.60
N VAL A 139 31.84 -7.64 5.65
CA VAL A 139 33.20 -7.10 5.62
C VAL A 139 34.16 -8.05 6.35
N PRO A 140 34.76 -9.03 5.67
CA PRO A 140 35.85 -9.79 6.26
C PRO A 140 37.05 -8.91 6.50
N PHE A 141 37.72 -9.10 7.63
CA PHE A 141 38.96 -8.39 7.95
C PHE A 141 40.01 -9.30 8.58
N ALA A 142 41.26 -8.92 8.40
CA ALA A 142 42.46 -9.46 9.06
C ALA A 142 43.51 -8.36 9.17
N GLY A 143 44.63 -8.42 8.50
CA GLY A 143 45.58 -7.32 8.36
C GLY A 143 45.14 -6.20 7.39
N SER A 144 43.99 -6.35 6.77
CA SER A 144 43.24 -5.37 5.95
C SER A 144 41.74 -5.79 5.95
N ALA A 145 40.89 -4.91 5.44
CA ALA A 145 39.46 -5.20 5.27
C ALA A 145 39.00 -4.86 3.86
N PHE A 146 37.95 -5.48 3.38
CA PHE A 146 37.26 -5.14 2.13
C PHE A 146 35.80 -5.56 2.18
N ALA A 147 34.98 -4.93 1.35
CA ALA A 147 33.57 -5.30 1.19
C ALA A 147 33.45 -6.58 0.37
N LEU A 148 33.07 -7.70 0.99
CA LEU A 148 32.80 -8.95 0.28
C LEU A 148 31.35 -8.99 -0.23
N CYS A 149 30.42 -8.50 0.57
CA CYS A 149 29.02 -8.34 0.18
C CYS A 149 28.58 -6.92 0.55
N PRO A 150 28.18 -6.08 -0.41
CA PRO A 150 27.61 -4.77 -0.10
C PRO A 150 26.24 -4.92 0.56
N LEU A 151 25.69 -3.84 1.11
CA LEU A 151 24.37 -3.85 1.72
C LEU A 151 23.29 -4.31 0.72
N THR A 152 22.66 -5.42 1.03
CA THR A 152 21.64 -6.05 0.18
C THR A 152 20.46 -6.57 0.98
N LEU A 153 19.29 -6.67 0.33
CA LEU A 153 18.11 -7.40 0.81
C LEU A 153 18.12 -8.87 0.36
N ASP A 154 19.06 -9.26 -0.52
CA ASP A 154 19.20 -10.63 -0.98
C ASP A 154 19.99 -11.47 0.04
N TYR A 155 19.25 -12.08 0.95
CA TYR A 155 19.84 -12.96 1.96
C TYR A 155 20.45 -14.24 1.38
N GLY A 156 20.06 -14.62 0.16
CA GLY A 156 20.68 -15.76 -0.57
C GLY A 156 22.11 -15.43 -0.97
N ALA A 157 22.31 -14.30 -1.65
CA ALA A 157 23.63 -13.80 -2.04
C ALA A 157 24.54 -13.55 -0.82
N PHE A 158 23.96 -13.01 0.27
CA PHE A 158 24.70 -12.82 1.52
C PHE A 158 25.17 -14.14 2.12
N ARG A 159 24.31 -15.19 2.16
CA ARG A 159 24.68 -16.53 2.65
C ARG A 159 25.81 -17.16 1.85
N GLU A 160 25.79 -17.02 0.52
CA GLU A 160 26.86 -17.52 -0.33
C GLU A 160 28.18 -16.80 -0.04
N SER A 161 28.15 -15.48 0.09
CA SER A 161 29.30 -14.68 0.49
C SER A 161 29.84 -15.11 1.85
N LEU A 162 28.97 -15.29 2.85
CA LEU A 162 29.33 -15.74 4.19
C LEU A 162 29.98 -17.12 4.17
N ASN A 163 29.45 -18.05 3.36
CA ASN A 163 30.01 -19.41 3.23
C ASN A 163 31.37 -19.44 2.53
N SER A 164 31.68 -18.42 1.71
CA SER A 164 32.96 -18.31 1.03
C SER A 164 34.11 -17.83 1.93
N ILE A 165 33.81 -17.29 3.11
CA ILE A 165 34.80 -16.79 4.05
C ILE A 165 35.70 -17.93 4.58
N ASN A 166 36.99 -17.69 4.52
CA ASN A 166 38.01 -18.58 5.11
C ASN A 166 39.21 -17.73 5.55
N THR A 167 40.10 -18.29 6.37
CA THR A 167 41.28 -17.62 6.90
C THR A 167 42.37 -17.31 5.87
N ASN A 168 42.28 -17.81 4.67
CA ASN A 168 43.18 -17.52 3.56
C ASN A 168 42.63 -16.43 2.61
N LEU A 169 41.42 -15.94 2.87
CA LEU A 169 40.77 -14.94 2.04
C LEU A 169 41.57 -13.63 1.98
N ILE A 170 42.19 -13.24 3.11
CA ILE A 170 43.03 -12.06 3.21
C ILE A 170 44.49 -12.51 3.40
N PRO A 171 45.38 -12.29 2.41
CA PRO A 171 46.77 -12.71 2.48
C PRO A 171 47.54 -12.09 3.62
N ARG A 172 47.26 -10.81 3.92
CA ARG A 172 47.89 -10.08 5.01
C ARG A 172 47.25 -10.46 6.33
N GLN A 173 47.96 -11.23 7.11
CA GLN A 173 47.52 -11.64 8.45
C GLN A 173 47.63 -10.52 9.46
N GLY A 174 46.82 -10.57 10.50
CA GLY A 174 46.72 -9.53 11.54
C GLY A 174 45.25 -9.32 11.92
N THR A 175 44.99 -8.30 12.75
CA THR A 175 43.63 -7.89 13.16
C THR A 175 43.57 -6.37 13.12
N ASP A 176 43.36 -5.81 11.92
CA ASP A 176 43.19 -4.39 11.71
C ASP A 176 41.72 -3.98 11.78
N LEU A 177 41.22 -3.85 12.99
CA LEU A 177 39.84 -3.43 13.25
C LEU A 177 39.56 -2.02 12.71
N ALA A 178 40.57 -1.14 12.67
CA ALA A 178 40.38 0.20 12.14
C ALA A 178 40.10 0.20 10.63
N SER A 179 40.69 -0.74 9.88
CA SER A 179 40.37 -0.90 8.46
C SER A 179 38.94 -1.47 8.26
N ALA A 180 38.50 -2.36 9.13
CA ALA A 180 37.12 -2.87 9.09
C ALA A 180 36.08 -1.78 9.34
N ILE A 181 36.33 -0.93 10.35
CA ILE A 181 35.45 0.22 10.64
C ILE A 181 35.41 1.22 9.48
N ARG A 182 36.55 1.57 8.90
CA ARG A 182 36.61 2.49 7.74
C ARG A 182 35.90 1.94 6.52
N GLU A 183 36.04 0.65 6.25
CA GLU A 183 35.35 0.02 5.13
C GLU A 183 33.83 -0.09 5.39
N GLY A 184 33.44 -0.36 6.64
CA GLY A 184 32.05 -0.35 7.06
C GLY A 184 31.40 1.03 6.94
N ASP A 185 32.08 2.07 7.37
CA ASP A 185 31.64 3.45 7.25
C ASP A 185 31.41 3.85 5.77
N ARG A 186 32.34 3.44 4.91
CA ARG A 186 32.26 3.67 3.47
C ARG A 186 31.03 3.01 2.82
N LEU A 187 30.68 1.79 3.25
CA LEU A 187 29.52 1.07 2.74
C LEU A 187 28.20 1.68 3.22
N PHE A 188 28.19 2.36 4.35
CA PHE A 188 27.03 3.05 4.87
C PHE A 188 26.76 4.41 4.20
N ASP A 189 27.72 5.00 3.50
CA ASP A 189 27.59 6.32 2.85
C ASP A 189 26.71 6.31 1.60
N GLU A 190 26.32 5.14 1.10
CA GLU A 190 25.40 5.00 0.01
C GLU A 190 23.95 5.13 0.50
N GLU A 191 23.39 6.32 0.32
CA GLU A 191 21.95 6.67 0.27
C GLU A 191 20.99 5.88 1.19
N GLY A 192 20.97 6.16 2.48
CA GLY A 192 19.93 5.60 3.33
C GLY A 192 19.76 6.35 4.65
N ASN A 193 18.53 6.75 4.95
CA ASN A 193 18.16 7.32 6.25
C ASN A 193 17.80 6.20 7.26
N ASN A 194 18.38 5.00 7.10
CA ASN A 194 18.18 3.84 7.96
C ASN A 194 19.09 3.89 9.18
N GLN A 195 18.72 3.23 10.26
CA GLN A 195 19.61 3.00 11.39
C GLN A 195 20.71 2.04 10.96
N ARG A 196 21.99 2.34 11.33
CA ARG A 196 23.19 1.64 10.87
C ARG A 196 23.84 0.93 12.03
N PHE A 197 24.13 -0.35 11.83
CA PHE A 197 24.79 -1.18 12.83
C PHE A 197 25.99 -1.87 12.19
N LEU A 198 27.16 -1.75 12.84
CA LEU A 198 28.34 -2.53 12.56
C LEU A 198 28.50 -3.53 13.70
N VAL A 199 28.49 -4.82 13.38
CA VAL A 199 28.52 -5.95 14.33
C VAL A 199 29.76 -6.79 14.10
#